data_23dceeb7061e2a92e6ee97c6529a9e00
#
_entry.id   23dceeb7061e2a92e6ee97c6529a9e00
#
_cell.length_a   1.000
_cell.length_b   1.000
_cell.length_c   1.000
_cell.angle_alpha   90.00
_cell.angle_beta   90.00
_cell.angle_gamma   90.00
#
_symmetry.space_group_name_H-M   'P 1'
#
loop_
_entity.id
_entity.type
_entity.pdbx_description
1 polymer ?
#
loop_
_entity_poly.entity_id
_entity_poly.type
_entity_poly.pdbx_seq_one_letter_code
_entity_poly.pdbx_strand_id
1 'polypeptide(L)'
;MKLSNSIFVIAMLSVVMWSCNQNSKSKKVTEVKKKMTAKEILGNPNYLAMSYGGYRDVDHDVEPTIEELKEDMKLLSAMGVGILRTYKLHLPHASNVVKAISELKKEDENFEMYVMLGVWINCKDAFSDQVPDHTQGNESNAKEIEMAVALAAEFPDIVKVIAVGNEAMVTWQAQYFVQPHIILKWVNYLQDLKKSGKLPEDLWITSSDNFASWGGGDESYHNDDLNKLIIAVDFISMHTYPMHDTHYNPAFWGVRDNEVGLSDIEKIDAAMDRSLEYAKSQYNSVSKYMKSIGANKPIHIGETGWATVSNSFYGPNGSKATDEYKEGKYHELIRDWTNKNNIACFYFSGFDEPWKDANNPQGSENHFGLFTVEGYAKYALWNAVDKGIFKGLTRNGKPITKTYSGDKDALMKDVLVPPTEAEIAAKKSN
;
A
#
# COMPACT_ATOMS: atom_id res chain seq x y z
N MET A 1 -48.34 19.05 -68.95
CA MET A 1 -48.59 18.15 -70.07
C MET A 1 -48.36 16.73 -69.60
N LYS A 2 -49.44 15.93 -69.72
CA LYS A 2 -49.57 14.46 -69.61
C LYS A 2 -49.25 13.75 -68.27
N LEU A 3 -50.38 13.32 -67.73
CA LEU A 3 -50.67 12.23 -66.79
C LEU A 3 -50.06 10.88 -67.25
N SER A 4 -49.77 10.00 -66.33
CA SER A 4 -50.10 8.56 -66.50
C SER A 4 -50.25 7.92 -65.12
N ASN A 5 -51.47 7.42 -64.86
CA ASN A 5 -51.87 6.53 -63.75
C ASN A 5 -51.30 5.12 -63.98
N SER A 6 -51.01 4.42 -62.96
CA SER A 6 -51.05 2.97 -62.89
C SER A 6 -51.44 2.47 -61.54
N ILE A 7 -52.54 1.77 -61.54
CA ILE A 7 -53.21 1.03 -60.45
C ILE A 7 -52.36 -0.23 -60.13
N PHE A 8 -52.14 -0.55 -58.92
CA PHE A 8 -51.65 -1.86 -58.48
C PHE A 8 -52.59 -2.49 -57.48
N VAL A 9 -52.97 -3.70 -57.83
CA VAL A 9 -53.94 -4.60 -57.22
C VAL A 9 -53.34 -5.19 -55.93
N ILE A 10 -54.16 -5.16 -54.84
CA ILE A 10 -53.87 -5.83 -53.57
C ILE A 10 -54.26 -7.32 -53.71
N ALA A 11 -53.28 -8.19 -53.58
CA ALA A 11 -53.49 -9.64 -53.39
C ALA A 11 -53.27 -9.94 -51.85
N MET A 12 -54.37 -10.28 -51.14
CA MET A 12 -54.32 -10.86 -49.82
C MET A 12 -53.84 -12.31 -49.89
N LEU A 13 -52.69 -12.55 -49.24
CA LEU A 13 -52.28 -13.94 -48.91
C LEU A 13 -52.40 -14.10 -47.37
N SER A 14 -53.35 -14.90 -46.99
CA SER A 14 -53.55 -15.41 -45.63
C SER A 14 -52.46 -16.45 -45.31
N VAL A 15 -51.52 -16.12 -44.43
CA VAL A 15 -50.55 -17.05 -43.88
C VAL A 15 -51.04 -17.53 -42.50
N VAL A 16 -51.36 -18.82 -42.45
CA VAL A 16 -51.66 -19.54 -41.20
C VAL A 16 -50.40 -19.61 -40.36
N MET A 17 -50.37 -18.91 -39.21
CA MET A 17 -49.29 -19.03 -38.25
C MET A 17 -49.45 -20.30 -37.41
N TRP A 18 -48.61 -21.26 -37.65
CA TRP A 18 -48.43 -22.43 -36.80
C TRP A 18 -47.50 -22.03 -35.65
N SER A 19 -48.06 -21.86 -34.48
CA SER A 19 -47.33 -21.57 -33.25
C SER A 19 -46.59 -22.83 -32.80
N CYS A 20 -45.30 -22.93 -33.06
CA CYS A 20 -44.40 -23.85 -32.36
C CYS A 20 -43.92 -23.21 -31.08
N ASN A 21 -44.48 -23.63 -30.00
CA ASN A 21 -44.07 -23.32 -28.62
C ASN A 21 -42.73 -24.03 -28.32
N GLN A 22 -41.59 -23.39 -28.69
CA GLN A 22 -40.27 -23.86 -28.24
C GLN A 22 -39.94 -23.19 -26.92
N ASN A 23 -40.07 -23.95 -25.85
CA ASN A 23 -39.46 -23.68 -24.55
C ASN A 23 -37.93 -23.62 -24.69
N SER A 24 -37.39 -22.51 -25.12
CA SER A 24 -35.97 -22.24 -25.04
C SER A 24 -35.65 -21.92 -23.58
N LYS A 25 -35.26 -22.95 -22.82
CA LYS A 25 -34.48 -22.73 -21.59
C LYS A 25 -33.24 -21.96 -22.01
N SER A 26 -33.24 -20.63 -21.79
CA SER A 26 -32.00 -19.84 -21.87
C SER A 26 -31.05 -20.42 -20.84
N LYS A 27 -30.04 -21.14 -21.28
CA LYS A 27 -28.88 -21.42 -20.44
C LYS A 27 -28.31 -20.06 -20.09
N LYS A 28 -28.46 -19.63 -18.84
CA LYS A 28 -27.61 -18.59 -18.26
C LYS A 28 -26.17 -19.06 -18.48
N VAL A 29 -25.50 -18.51 -19.46
CA VAL A 29 -24.05 -18.60 -19.55
C VAL A 29 -23.56 -17.82 -18.36
N THR A 30 -23.17 -18.52 -17.30
CA THR A 30 -22.44 -17.91 -16.19
C THR A 30 -21.11 -17.46 -16.80
N GLU A 31 -20.96 -16.17 -17.08
CA GLU A 31 -19.65 -15.63 -17.41
C GLU A 31 -18.71 -16.01 -16.27
N VAL A 32 -17.73 -16.85 -16.58
CA VAL A 32 -16.66 -17.18 -15.64
C VAL A 32 -15.90 -15.90 -15.44
N LYS A 33 -16.00 -15.32 -14.22
CA LYS A 33 -15.30 -14.09 -13.86
C LYS A 33 -13.81 -14.29 -14.12
N LYS A 34 -13.21 -13.40 -14.92
CA LYS A 34 -11.79 -13.51 -15.31
C LYS A 34 -10.93 -13.43 -14.03
N LYS A 35 -10.06 -14.43 -13.86
CA LYS A 35 -9.08 -14.43 -12.78
C LYS A 35 -8.02 -13.34 -13.03
N MET A 36 -7.91 -12.39 -12.11
CA MET A 36 -6.93 -11.31 -12.20
C MET A 36 -5.54 -11.80 -11.79
N THR A 37 -4.52 -11.40 -12.55
CA THR A 37 -3.11 -11.67 -12.26
C THR A 37 -2.47 -10.53 -11.47
N ALA A 38 -1.34 -10.77 -10.81
CA ALA A 38 -0.58 -9.73 -10.12
C ALA A 38 -0.26 -8.55 -11.06
N LYS A 39 0.09 -8.84 -12.32
CA LYS A 39 0.39 -7.84 -13.34
C LYS A 39 -0.80 -6.94 -13.71
N GLU A 40 -2.02 -7.48 -13.67
CA GLU A 40 -3.24 -6.73 -13.98
C GLU A 40 -3.74 -5.90 -12.79
N ILE A 41 -3.35 -6.27 -11.58
CA ILE A 41 -3.72 -5.61 -10.33
C ILE A 41 -2.72 -4.49 -9.98
N LEU A 42 -1.42 -4.81 -9.95
CA LEU A 42 -0.40 -3.85 -9.51
C LEU A 42 -0.25 -2.69 -10.51
N GLY A 43 -0.41 -1.48 -10.01
CA GLY A 43 -0.37 -0.25 -10.80
C GLY A 43 -1.65 0.07 -11.57
N ASN A 44 -2.70 -0.74 -11.44
CA ASN A 44 -4.01 -0.44 -11.98
C ASN A 44 -4.77 0.49 -11.02
N PRO A 45 -5.16 1.70 -11.44
CA PRO A 45 -5.83 2.67 -10.55
C PRO A 45 -7.18 2.20 -10.00
N ASN A 46 -7.78 1.15 -10.57
CA ASN A 46 -9.01 0.54 -10.05
C ASN A 46 -8.75 -0.40 -8.86
N TYR A 47 -7.50 -0.71 -8.56
CA TYR A 47 -7.06 -1.56 -7.45
C TYR A 47 -6.02 -0.81 -6.62
N LEU A 48 -6.47 0.18 -5.83
CA LEU A 48 -5.56 0.90 -4.95
C LEU A 48 -4.91 -0.06 -3.96
N ALA A 49 -3.63 0.17 -3.66
CA ALA A 49 -2.89 -0.65 -2.73
C ALA A 49 -2.78 0.02 -1.35
N MET A 50 -2.85 -0.78 -0.26
CA MET A 50 -2.82 -0.29 1.11
C MET A 50 -2.03 -1.24 2.01
N SER A 51 -1.17 -0.69 2.86
CA SER A 51 -0.58 -1.41 3.99
C SER A 51 -1.62 -1.57 5.10
N TYR A 52 -1.73 -2.77 5.66
CA TYR A 52 -2.83 -3.10 6.56
C TYR A 52 -2.39 -3.97 7.74
N GLY A 53 -2.69 -3.50 8.95
CA GLY A 53 -2.63 -4.26 10.19
C GLY A 53 -4.01 -4.39 10.81
N GLY A 54 -4.73 -3.27 11.00
CA GLY A 54 -6.10 -3.26 11.51
C GLY A 54 -6.23 -3.52 13.01
N TYR A 55 -5.10 -3.59 13.73
CA TYR A 55 -5.08 -3.76 15.19
C TYR A 55 -5.79 -2.60 15.89
N ARG A 56 -6.56 -2.92 16.93
CA ARG A 56 -7.41 -1.96 17.66
C ARG A 56 -6.96 -1.74 19.10
N ASP A 57 -6.10 -2.62 19.62
CA ASP A 57 -5.57 -2.59 20.97
C ASP A 57 -4.11 -2.10 21.01
N VAL A 58 -3.68 -1.59 22.14
CA VAL A 58 -2.28 -1.26 22.41
C VAL A 58 -1.42 -2.50 22.64
N ASP A 59 -2.05 -3.62 22.99
CA ASP A 59 -1.41 -4.92 23.11
C ASP A 59 -1.43 -5.62 21.73
N HIS A 60 -0.26 -5.82 21.18
CA HIS A 60 -0.11 -6.47 19.87
C HIS A 60 -0.50 -7.97 19.86
N ASP A 61 -0.60 -8.59 21.05
CA ASP A 61 -1.06 -9.98 21.18
C ASP A 61 -2.59 -10.08 21.07
N VAL A 62 -3.31 -8.96 21.14
CA VAL A 62 -4.75 -8.89 20.89
C VAL A 62 -5.01 -8.75 19.41
N GLU A 63 -5.11 -9.89 18.72
CA GLU A 63 -5.37 -9.96 17.29
C GLU A 63 -6.79 -9.50 16.92
N PRO A 64 -6.96 -8.75 15.82
CA PRO A 64 -8.30 -8.43 15.33
C PRO A 64 -9.06 -9.70 14.92
N THR A 65 -10.32 -9.76 15.28
CA THR A 65 -11.23 -10.86 14.90
C THR A 65 -11.54 -10.85 13.39
N ILE A 66 -11.99 -11.97 12.85
CA ILE A 66 -12.40 -12.05 11.43
C ILE A 66 -13.48 -11.02 11.10
N GLU A 67 -14.45 -10.81 12.00
CA GLU A 67 -15.52 -9.83 11.77
C GLU A 67 -15.00 -8.38 11.78
N GLU A 68 -14.06 -8.05 12.63
CA GLU A 68 -13.39 -6.75 12.64
C GLU A 68 -12.56 -6.53 11.36
N LEU A 69 -11.85 -7.57 10.89
CA LEU A 69 -11.14 -7.53 9.61
C LEU A 69 -12.11 -7.32 8.44
N LYS A 70 -13.26 -8.02 8.41
CA LYS A 70 -14.30 -7.86 7.37
C LYS A 70 -14.90 -6.45 7.39
N GLU A 71 -15.10 -5.88 8.58
CA GLU A 71 -15.57 -4.49 8.76
C GLU A 71 -14.59 -3.50 8.11
N ASP A 72 -13.30 -3.61 8.43
CA ASP A 72 -12.24 -2.78 7.88
C ASP A 72 -12.10 -2.97 6.34
N MET A 73 -12.17 -4.20 5.84
CA MET A 73 -12.07 -4.49 4.40
C MET A 73 -13.23 -3.90 3.59
N LYS A 74 -14.45 -3.86 4.15
CA LYS A 74 -15.59 -3.18 3.51
C LYS A 74 -15.32 -1.67 3.39
N LEU A 75 -14.74 -1.04 4.42
CA LEU A 75 -14.36 0.37 4.39
C LEU A 75 -13.28 0.63 3.33
N LEU A 76 -12.23 -0.17 3.32
CA LEU A 76 -11.13 -0.03 2.36
C LEU A 76 -11.59 -0.30 0.92
N SER A 77 -12.43 -1.31 0.70
CA SER A 77 -13.03 -1.61 -0.59
C SER A 77 -13.89 -0.45 -1.11
N ALA A 78 -14.67 0.20 -0.24
CA ALA A 78 -15.46 1.39 -0.59
C ALA A 78 -14.58 2.56 -1.06
N MET A 79 -13.32 2.63 -0.62
CA MET A 79 -12.32 3.61 -1.07
C MET A 79 -11.63 3.22 -2.39
N GLY A 80 -11.94 2.05 -2.96
CA GLY A 80 -11.27 1.51 -4.14
C GLY A 80 -9.98 0.75 -3.84
N VAL A 81 -9.71 0.41 -2.57
CA VAL A 81 -8.59 -0.46 -2.22
C VAL A 81 -8.89 -1.88 -2.69
N GLY A 82 -8.04 -2.40 -3.57
CA GLY A 82 -8.18 -3.73 -4.16
C GLY A 82 -7.06 -4.69 -3.77
N ILE A 83 -5.97 -4.22 -3.16
CA ILE A 83 -4.89 -5.08 -2.68
C ILE A 83 -4.34 -4.57 -1.34
N LEU A 84 -4.25 -5.49 -0.38
CA LEU A 84 -3.69 -5.25 0.95
C LEU A 84 -2.28 -5.82 1.05
N ARG A 85 -1.41 -5.18 1.82
CA ARG A 85 -0.10 -5.71 2.21
C ARG A 85 -0.11 -6.06 3.69
N THR A 86 0.31 -7.30 4.02
CA THR A 86 0.61 -7.78 5.36
C THR A 86 2.12 -7.85 5.59
N TYR A 87 2.59 -8.19 6.83
CA TYR A 87 4.00 -8.02 7.18
C TYR A 87 4.71 -9.31 7.66
N LYS A 88 3.99 -10.23 8.29
CA LYS A 88 4.54 -11.46 8.88
C LYS A 88 3.48 -12.55 8.98
N LEU A 89 3.90 -13.80 9.04
CA LEU A 89 3.02 -14.97 8.99
C LEU A 89 3.02 -15.80 10.28
N HIS A 90 4.05 -15.65 11.14
CA HIS A 90 4.08 -16.36 12.42
C HIS A 90 2.99 -15.94 13.39
N LEU A 91 2.38 -14.77 13.19
CA LEU A 91 1.14 -14.36 13.84
C LEU A 91 -0.07 -14.71 12.97
N PRO A 92 -1.24 -14.96 13.56
CA PRO A 92 -2.44 -15.36 12.81
C PRO A 92 -3.00 -14.26 11.91
N HIS A 93 -2.59 -13.01 12.07
CA HIS A 93 -3.10 -11.84 11.36
C HIS A 93 -3.17 -12.05 9.83
N ALA A 94 -2.06 -12.37 9.17
CA ALA A 94 -2.04 -12.49 7.70
C ALA A 94 -2.97 -13.61 7.20
N SER A 95 -3.03 -14.76 7.91
CA SER A 95 -3.95 -15.85 7.57
C SER A 95 -5.41 -15.45 7.81
N ASN A 96 -5.69 -14.68 8.86
CA ASN A 96 -7.02 -14.16 9.17
C ASN A 96 -7.48 -13.14 8.13
N VAL A 97 -6.59 -12.26 7.65
CA VAL A 97 -6.86 -11.33 6.53
C VAL A 97 -7.30 -12.10 5.29
N VAL A 98 -6.56 -13.13 4.88
CA VAL A 98 -6.92 -13.95 3.71
C VAL A 98 -8.25 -14.68 3.90
N LYS A 99 -8.51 -15.22 5.10
CA LYS A 99 -9.81 -15.85 5.44
C LYS A 99 -10.96 -14.87 5.39
N ALA A 100 -10.81 -13.68 5.99
CA ALA A 100 -11.83 -12.63 5.97
C ALA A 100 -12.20 -12.23 4.53
N ILE A 101 -11.21 -12.06 3.65
CA ILE A 101 -11.44 -11.81 2.22
C ILE A 101 -12.17 -12.99 1.58
N SER A 102 -11.75 -14.22 1.87
CA SER A 102 -12.42 -15.43 1.33
C SER A 102 -13.88 -15.53 1.74
N GLU A 103 -14.21 -15.14 2.97
CA GLU A 103 -15.60 -15.09 3.47
C GLU A 103 -16.40 -13.99 2.77
N LEU A 104 -15.85 -12.77 2.67
CA LEU A 104 -16.50 -11.66 1.97
C LEU A 104 -16.78 -11.98 0.50
N LYS A 105 -15.86 -12.67 -0.20
CA LYS A 105 -16.09 -13.14 -1.58
C LYS A 105 -17.18 -14.21 -1.69
N LYS A 106 -17.49 -14.96 -0.62
CA LYS A 106 -18.62 -15.89 -0.57
C LYS A 106 -19.93 -15.18 -0.25
N GLU A 107 -19.88 -14.11 0.56
CA GLU A 107 -21.05 -13.29 0.90
C GLU A 107 -21.49 -12.40 -0.28
N ASP A 108 -20.54 -11.84 -1.02
CA ASP A 108 -20.78 -11.02 -2.21
C ASP A 108 -19.84 -11.45 -3.34
N GLU A 109 -20.38 -12.03 -4.41
CA GLU A 109 -19.63 -12.46 -5.59
C GLU A 109 -18.91 -11.31 -6.32
N ASN A 110 -19.32 -10.06 -6.08
CA ASN A 110 -18.69 -8.86 -6.65
C ASN A 110 -17.56 -8.31 -5.78
N PHE A 111 -17.40 -8.80 -4.54
CA PHE A 111 -16.31 -8.35 -3.68
C PHE A 111 -14.97 -8.79 -4.25
N GLU A 112 -14.10 -7.82 -4.50
CA GLU A 112 -12.72 -8.04 -5.02
C GLU A 112 -11.70 -7.42 -4.09
N MET A 113 -10.86 -8.26 -3.53
CA MET A 113 -9.69 -7.84 -2.76
C MET A 113 -8.63 -8.93 -2.83
N TYR A 114 -7.38 -8.50 -2.91
CA TYR A 114 -6.20 -9.34 -3.06
C TYR A 114 -5.18 -9.05 -1.96
N VAL A 115 -4.16 -9.90 -1.83
CA VAL A 115 -3.14 -9.76 -0.78
C VAL A 115 -1.74 -9.90 -1.36
N MET A 116 -0.86 -9.00 -0.92
CA MET A 116 0.58 -9.13 -0.92
C MET A 116 0.99 -9.62 0.47
N LEU A 117 1.39 -10.89 0.57
CA LEU A 117 1.88 -11.47 1.83
C LEU A 117 3.28 -10.95 2.12
N GLY A 118 3.47 -10.36 3.28
CA GLY A 118 4.79 -10.09 3.84
C GLY A 118 5.32 -11.32 4.57
N VAL A 119 6.57 -11.67 4.30
CA VAL A 119 7.31 -12.75 4.97
C VAL A 119 8.41 -12.10 5.80
N TRP A 120 8.39 -12.28 7.11
CA TRP A 120 9.42 -11.71 7.97
C TRP A 120 10.73 -12.46 7.83
N ILE A 121 11.80 -11.75 7.45
CA ILE A 121 13.16 -12.27 7.34
C ILE A 121 14.08 -11.47 8.27
N ASN A 122 14.87 -12.19 9.05
CA ASN A 122 15.88 -11.60 9.93
C ASN A 122 17.18 -12.42 9.90
N CYS A 123 18.25 -11.82 10.42
CA CYS A 123 19.55 -12.49 10.53
C CYS A 123 19.57 -13.48 11.70
N LYS A 124 20.59 -14.33 11.70
CA LYS A 124 20.90 -15.21 12.84
C LYS A 124 21.16 -14.32 14.08
N ASP A 125 20.68 -14.81 15.21
CA ASP A 125 20.79 -14.18 16.54
C ASP A 125 20.09 -12.79 16.64
N ALA A 126 19.21 -12.43 15.66
CA ALA A 126 18.40 -11.23 15.71
C ALA A 126 17.52 -11.19 16.98
N PHE A 127 17.42 -10.02 17.62
CA PHE A 127 16.62 -9.78 18.82
C PHE A 127 16.97 -10.68 20.02
N SER A 128 18.21 -11.19 20.08
CA SER A 128 18.74 -11.99 21.19
C SER A 128 19.85 -11.27 21.96
N ASP A 129 20.37 -11.90 23.00
CA ASP A 129 21.53 -11.41 23.77
C ASP A 129 22.88 -11.62 23.04
N GLN A 130 22.85 -12.27 21.87
CA GLN A 130 24.03 -12.51 21.04
C GLN A 130 24.22 -11.38 20.03
N VAL A 131 25.44 -11.25 19.49
CA VAL A 131 25.71 -10.31 18.40
C VAL A 131 25.07 -10.84 17.13
N PRO A 132 24.19 -10.05 16.45
CA PRO A 132 23.55 -10.47 15.22
C PRO A 132 24.56 -10.79 14.10
N ASP A 133 24.41 -11.95 13.45
CA ASP A 133 25.20 -12.32 12.29
C ASP A 133 24.41 -12.05 10.99
N HIS A 134 24.65 -10.90 10.42
CA HIS A 134 23.96 -10.42 9.21
C HIS A 134 24.26 -11.22 7.94
N THR A 135 25.27 -12.11 7.98
CA THR A 135 25.67 -12.97 6.86
C THR A 135 24.95 -14.33 6.87
N GLN A 136 24.18 -14.61 7.91
CA GLN A 136 23.39 -15.83 8.07
C GLN A 136 21.93 -15.48 8.36
N GLY A 137 20.99 -16.25 7.76
CA GLY A 137 19.57 -16.12 8.06
C GLY A 137 19.20 -16.83 9.36
N ASN A 138 18.20 -16.30 10.07
CA ASN A 138 17.59 -16.98 11.21
C ASN A 138 16.87 -18.27 10.76
N GLU A 139 16.85 -19.28 11.61
CA GLU A 139 16.18 -20.57 11.33
C GLU A 139 14.65 -20.39 11.16
N SER A 140 14.06 -19.42 11.86
CA SER A 140 12.63 -19.09 11.74
C SER A 140 12.21 -18.63 10.33
N ASN A 141 13.14 -18.11 9.52
CA ASN A 141 12.86 -17.67 8.15
C ASN A 141 12.25 -18.76 7.29
N ALA A 142 12.71 -20.02 7.47
CA ALA A 142 12.17 -21.15 6.72
C ALA A 142 10.68 -21.39 7.02
N LYS A 143 10.28 -21.27 8.27
CA LYS A 143 8.90 -21.44 8.71
C LYS A 143 8.00 -20.34 8.14
N GLU A 144 8.45 -19.09 8.14
CA GLU A 144 7.72 -17.95 7.50
C GLU A 144 7.48 -18.24 6.01
N ILE A 145 8.49 -18.70 5.29
CA ILE A 145 8.37 -19.06 3.86
C ILE A 145 7.41 -20.24 3.65
N GLU A 146 7.48 -21.29 4.47
CA GLU A 146 6.58 -22.45 4.39
C GLU A 146 5.12 -22.03 4.60
N MET A 147 4.84 -21.15 5.55
CA MET A 147 3.50 -20.61 5.81
C MET A 147 3.00 -19.78 4.63
N ALA A 148 3.87 -18.94 4.01
CA ALA A 148 3.51 -18.17 2.83
C ALA A 148 3.17 -19.07 1.63
N VAL A 149 3.96 -20.12 1.41
CA VAL A 149 3.73 -21.11 0.35
C VAL A 149 2.39 -21.83 0.56
N ALA A 150 2.12 -22.28 1.78
CA ALA A 150 0.87 -22.95 2.11
C ALA A 150 -0.34 -22.05 1.86
N LEU A 151 -0.29 -20.80 2.34
CA LEU A 151 -1.40 -19.86 2.21
C LEU A 151 -1.63 -19.43 0.74
N ALA A 152 -0.56 -19.22 -0.03
CA ALA A 152 -0.66 -18.89 -1.46
C ALA A 152 -1.20 -20.06 -2.29
N ALA A 153 -0.86 -21.29 -1.94
CA ALA A 153 -1.38 -22.49 -2.60
C ALA A 153 -2.84 -22.76 -2.25
N GLU A 154 -3.26 -22.47 -1.02
CA GLU A 154 -4.66 -22.64 -0.56
C GLU A 154 -5.58 -21.56 -1.16
N PHE A 155 -5.10 -20.30 -1.26
CA PHE A 155 -5.89 -19.15 -1.72
C PHE A 155 -5.29 -18.45 -2.96
N PRO A 156 -5.10 -19.17 -4.09
CA PRO A 156 -4.43 -18.62 -5.28
C PRO A 156 -5.21 -17.48 -5.97
N ASP A 157 -6.51 -17.36 -5.65
CA ASP A 157 -7.38 -16.29 -6.16
C ASP A 157 -7.32 -15.01 -5.31
N ILE A 158 -6.71 -15.08 -4.13
CA ILE A 158 -6.58 -13.97 -3.19
C ILE A 158 -5.11 -13.52 -3.08
N VAL A 159 -4.19 -14.44 -2.83
CA VAL A 159 -2.77 -14.14 -2.69
C VAL A 159 -2.16 -13.96 -4.08
N LYS A 160 -1.69 -12.75 -4.37
CA LYS A 160 -1.13 -12.39 -5.68
C LYS A 160 0.35 -12.06 -5.64
N VAL A 161 0.87 -11.74 -4.45
CA VAL A 161 2.27 -11.37 -4.27
C VAL A 161 2.80 -11.99 -2.98
N ILE A 162 4.05 -12.44 -2.98
CA ILE A 162 4.85 -12.72 -1.79
C ILE A 162 6.03 -11.76 -1.76
N ALA A 163 6.15 -10.98 -0.68
CA ALA A 163 7.27 -10.10 -0.41
C ALA A 163 8.19 -10.72 0.65
N VAL A 164 9.38 -11.12 0.25
CA VAL A 164 10.39 -11.77 1.08
C VAL A 164 11.19 -10.71 1.82
N GLY A 165 10.91 -10.52 3.10
CA GLY A 165 11.48 -9.48 3.95
C GLY A 165 10.68 -8.17 3.92
N ASN A 166 10.73 -7.47 5.06
CA ASN A 166 10.25 -6.11 5.24
C ASN A 166 11.38 -5.27 5.81
N GLU A 167 11.90 -4.32 5.02
CA GLU A 167 13.10 -3.54 5.40
C GLU A 167 14.22 -4.40 5.98
N ALA A 168 14.37 -5.58 5.39
CA ALA A 168 15.29 -6.59 5.87
C ALA A 168 16.74 -6.30 5.47
N MET A 169 16.99 -5.46 4.47
CA MET A 169 18.32 -5.15 3.98
C MET A 169 18.81 -3.75 4.42
N VAL A 170 18.04 -3.02 5.24
CA VAL A 170 18.44 -1.69 5.75
C VAL A 170 19.51 -1.80 6.82
N THR A 171 20.72 -1.35 6.54
CA THR A 171 21.89 -1.54 7.42
C THR A 171 21.81 -0.80 8.76
N TRP A 172 20.97 0.23 8.88
CA TRP A 172 20.73 0.92 10.16
C TRP A 172 19.85 0.12 11.13
N GLN A 173 19.19 -0.95 10.67
CA GLN A 173 18.46 -1.89 11.52
C GLN A 173 19.39 -2.98 12.05
N ALA A 174 20.41 -2.56 12.80
CA ALA A 174 21.50 -3.41 13.26
C ALA A 174 21.05 -4.67 14.04
N GLN A 175 19.84 -4.68 14.59
CA GLN A 175 19.32 -5.82 15.35
C GLN A 175 18.85 -6.99 14.46
N TYR A 176 18.51 -6.76 13.16
CA TYR A 176 17.91 -7.82 12.36
C TYR A 176 18.24 -7.83 10.87
N PHE A 177 18.92 -6.80 10.34
CA PHE A 177 19.13 -6.74 8.90
C PHE A 177 19.90 -7.96 8.37
N VAL A 178 19.69 -8.30 7.11
CA VAL A 178 20.38 -9.38 6.40
C VAL A 178 21.08 -8.87 5.15
N GLN A 179 22.16 -9.56 4.77
CA GLN A 179 22.79 -9.33 3.48
C GLN A 179 21.86 -9.81 2.33
N PRO A 180 21.91 -9.17 1.13
CA PRO A 180 21.00 -9.46 0.01
C PRO A 180 20.96 -10.93 -0.42
N HIS A 181 22.05 -11.70 -0.27
CA HIS A 181 22.08 -13.13 -0.62
C HIS A 181 21.10 -13.98 0.19
N ILE A 182 20.73 -13.56 1.42
CA ILE A 182 19.76 -14.28 2.25
C ILE A 182 18.34 -14.10 1.67
N ILE A 183 17.99 -12.90 1.24
CA ILE A 183 16.72 -12.63 0.53
C ILE A 183 16.73 -13.38 -0.81
N LEU A 184 17.80 -13.27 -1.58
CA LEU A 184 17.96 -13.93 -2.87
C LEU A 184 17.75 -15.45 -2.79
N LYS A 185 18.28 -16.11 -1.74
CA LYS A 185 18.05 -17.55 -1.48
C LYS A 185 16.55 -17.87 -1.47
N TRP A 186 15.76 -17.11 -0.73
CA TRP A 186 14.33 -17.39 -0.59
C TRP A 186 13.52 -16.96 -1.80
N VAL A 187 13.89 -15.87 -2.46
CA VAL A 187 13.29 -15.46 -3.75
C VAL A 187 13.49 -16.56 -4.78
N ASN A 188 14.71 -17.08 -4.95
CA ASN A 188 14.99 -18.17 -5.88
C ASN A 188 14.21 -19.43 -5.54
N TYR A 189 14.11 -19.81 -4.26
CA TYR A 189 13.32 -20.95 -3.82
C TYR A 189 11.85 -20.82 -4.24
N LEU A 190 11.23 -19.65 -4.03
CA LEU A 190 9.84 -19.40 -4.42
C LEU A 190 9.67 -19.38 -5.95
N GLN A 191 10.63 -18.81 -6.69
CA GLN A 191 10.61 -18.85 -8.17
C GLN A 191 10.72 -20.31 -8.69
N ASP A 192 11.48 -21.16 -8.04
CA ASP A 192 11.58 -22.58 -8.41
C ASP A 192 10.29 -23.36 -8.07
N LEU A 193 9.58 -22.99 -7.00
CA LEU A 193 8.24 -23.53 -6.73
C LEU A 193 7.24 -23.12 -7.80
N LYS A 194 7.30 -21.89 -8.33
CA LYS A 194 6.49 -21.45 -9.48
C LYS A 194 6.80 -22.29 -10.72
N LYS A 195 8.08 -22.41 -11.09
CA LYS A 195 8.53 -23.20 -12.25
C LYS A 195 8.12 -24.68 -12.17
N SER A 196 8.07 -25.23 -10.95
CA SER A 196 7.65 -26.64 -10.73
C SER A 196 6.13 -26.82 -10.63
N GLY A 197 5.34 -25.75 -10.73
CA GLY A 197 3.87 -25.76 -10.63
C GLY A 197 3.35 -25.97 -9.19
N LYS A 198 4.19 -25.83 -8.17
CA LYS A 198 3.78 -25.89 -6.76
C LYS A 198 3.17 -24.57 -6.27
N LEU A 199 3.49 -23.46 -6.92
CA LEU A 199 2.87 -22.16 -6.76
C LEU A 199 2.29 -21.70 -8.09
N PRO A 200 1.24 -20.81 -8.07
CA PRO A 200 0.69 -20.24 -9.30
C PRO A 200 1.76 -19.52 -10.12
N GLU A 201 1.74 -19.69 -11.43
CA GLU A 201 2.68 -19.02 -12.34
C GLU A 201 2.51 -17.50 -12.32
N ASP A 202 1.28 -17.01 -12.14
CA ASP A 202 0.90 -15.60 -12.07
C ASP A 202 1.14 -14.94 -10.69
N LEU A 203 1.62 -15.69 -9.70
CA LEU A 203 2.07 -15.17 -8.40
C LEU A 203 3.37 -14.40 -8.58
N TRP A 204 3.43 -13.14 -8.13
CA TRP A 204 4.66 -12.36 -8.18
C TRP A 204 5.46 -12.44 -6.88
N ILE A 205 6.78 -12.52 -7.02
CA ILE A 205 7.73 -12.60 -5.91
C ILE A 205 8.59 -11.35 -5.91
N THR A 206 8.73 -10.72 -4.74
CA THR A 206 9.57 -9.54 -4.53
C THR A 206 10.22 -9.59 -3.14
N SER A 207 11.02 -8.59 -2.82
CA SER A 207 11.30 -8.13 -1.46
C SER A 207 10.76 -6.71 -1.31
N SER A 208 10.40 -6.29 -0.12
CA SER A 208 9.87 -4.95 0.13
C SER A 208 10.78 -4.21 1.08
N ASP A 209 11.52 -3.22 0.55
CA ASP A 209 12.63 -2.63 1.27
C ASP A 209 12.84 -1.15 0.93
N ASN A 210 13.61 -0.44 1.74
CA ASN A 210 13.93 0.96 1.54
C ASN A 210 14.60 1.20 0.17
N PHE A 211 14.37 2.35 -0.43
CA PHE A 211 14.98 2.73 -1.71
C PHE A 211 16.51 2.59 -1.71
N ALA A 212 17.16 2.89 -0.58
CA ALA A 212 18.62 2.77 -0.45
C ALA A 212 19.07 1.32 -0.64
N SER A 213 18.38 0.37 0.00
CA SER A 213 18.66 -1.07 -0.08
C SER A 213 18.45 -1.64 -1.50
N TRP A 214 17.62 -0.99 -2.33
CA TRP A 214 17.46 -1.31 -3.75
C TRP A 214 18.47 -0.63 -4.66
N GLY A 215 19.56 -0.10 -4.08
CA GLY A 215 20.65 0.56 -4.81
C GLY A 215 20.38 2.03 -5.16
N GLY A 216 19.28 2.62 -4.64
CA GLY A 216 18.99 4.03 -4.79
C GLY A 216 19.75 4.93 -3.79
N GLY A 217 20.42 4.34 -2.78
CA GLY A 217 21.28 5.00 -1.82
C GLY A 217 22.71 5.17 -2.34
N ASP A 218 23.65 5.19 -1.40
CA ASP A 218 25.08 5.31 -1.74
C ASP A 218 25.68 3.95 -2.20
N GLU A 219 26.94 3.99 -2.63
CA GLU A 219 27.64 2.84 -3.22
C GLU A 219 27.83 1.66 -2.23
N SER A 220 27.67 1.86 -0.93
CA SER A 220 27.81 0.76 0.06
C SER A 220 26.74 -0.31 -0.11
N TYR A 221 25.59 0.04 -0.69
CA TYR A 221 24.53 -0.92 -1.02
C TYR A 221 24.78 -1.68 -2.34
N HIS A 222 25.71 -1.20 -3.20
CA HIS A 222 25.94 -1.78 -4.51
C HIS A 222 26.84 -3.02 -4.42
N ASN A 223 26.28 -4.21 -4.69
CA ASN A 223 27.03 -5.46 -4.68
C ASN A 223 26.39 -6.50 -5.62
N ASP A 224 27.14 -7.56 -5.92
CA ASP A 224 26.71 -8.61 -6.86
C ASP A 224 25.46 -9.35 -6.41
N ASP A 225 25.26 -9.52 -5.10
CA ASP A 225 24.09 -10.24 -4.58
C ASP A 225 22.82 -9.40 -4.70
N LEU A 226 22.90 -8.08 -4.49
CA LEU A 226 21.81 -7.16 -4.82
C LEU A 226 21.48 -7.19 -6.32
N ASN A 227 22.51 -7.19 -7.19
CA ASN A 227 22.30 -7.26 -8.64
C ASN A 227 21.54 -8.53 -9.03
N LYS A 228 21.93 -9.69 -8.49
CA LYS A 228 21.24 -10.96 -8.69
C LYS A 228 19.81 -10.93 -8.14
N LEU A 229 19.60 -10.32 -6.98
CA LEU A 229 18.29 -10.18 -6.38
C LEU A 229 17.35 -9.34 -7.26
N ILE A 230 17.80 -8.19 -7.77
CA ILE A 230 17.03 -7.34 -8.70
C ILE A 230 16.64 -8.12 -9.96
N ILE A 231 17.50 -9.00 -10.46
CA ILE A 231 17.20 -9.86 -11.61
C ILE A 231 16.18 -10.94 -11.26
N ALA A 232 16.25 -11.51 -10.05
CA ALA A 232 15.43 -12.64 -9.63
C ALA A 232 13.99 -12.30 -9.27
N VAL A 233 13.73 -11.08 -8.76
CA VAL A 233 12.38 -10.64 -8.41
C VAL A 233 11.51 -10.35 -9.63
N ASP A 234 10.18 -10.45 -9.49
CA ASP A 234 9.24 -10.09 -10.56
C ASP A 234 9.10 -8.55 -10.67
N PHE A 235 9.24 -7.82 -9.58
CA PHE A 235 9.26 -6.36 -9.51
C PHE A 235 10.03 -5.87 -8.29
N ILE A 236 10.39 -4.59 -8.27
CA ILE A 236 10.99 -3.92 -7.11
C ILE A 236 9.87 -3.29 -6.27
N SER A 237 9.75 -3.70 -5.01
CA SER A 237 8.86 -3.07 -4.03
C SER A 237 9.68 -2.16 -3.12
N MET A 238 9.72 -0.85 -3.46
CA MET A 238 10.54 0.11 -2.73
C MET A 238 9.74 0.92 -1.72
N HIS A 239 10.36 1.22 -0.58
CA HIS A 239 9.81 2.14 0.41
C HIS A 239 10.43 3.53 0.24
N THR A 240 9.61 4.57 0.44
CA THR A 240 10.00 5.97 0.44
C THR A 240 9.21 6.74 1.49
N TYR A 241 9.89 7.41 2.41
CA TYR A 241 9.26 8.16 3.49
C TYR A 241 9.80 9.59 3.57
N PRO A 242 9.36 10.50 2.70
CA PRO A 242 9.74 11.91 2.82
C PRO A 242 9.43 12.51 4.20
N MET A 243 8.37 12.03 4.86
CA MET A 243 8.04 12.48 6.22
C MET A 243 9.21 12.28 7.20
N HIS A 244 9.84 11.09 7.21
CA HIS A 244 10.99 10.82 8.06
C HIS A 244 12.18 11.72 7.69
N ASP A 245 12.37 11.93 6.40
CA ASP A 245 13.45 12.75 5.88
C ASP A 245 13.27 14.25 6.12
N THR A 246 12.08 14.71 6.58
CA THR A 246 11.93 16.07 7.10
C THR A 246 12.81 16.34 8.32
N HIS A 247 13.23 15.28 9.04
CA HIS A 247 14.17 15.33 10.14
C HIS A 247 15.57 14.91 9.72
N TYR A 248 15.74 13.75 9.06
CA TYR A 248 17.04 13.16 8.76
C TYR A 248 17.75 13.84 7.58
N ASN A 249 17.00 14.24 6.53
CA ASN A 249 17.50 14.85 5.30
C ASN A 249 16.69 16.10 4.91
N PRO A 250 16.57 17.12 5.78
CA PRO A 250 15.58 18.19 5.69
C PRO A 250 15.81 19.22 4.57
N ALA A 251 16.77 19.05 3.68
CA ALA A 251 17.12 20.02 2.65
C ALA A 251 15.95 20.38 1.71
N PHE A 252 15.00 19.49 1.51
CA PHE A 252 13.81 19.76 0.67
C PHE A 252 12.66 20.40 1.46
N TRP A 253 12.66 20.27 2.81
CA TRP A 253 11.48 20.51 3.64
C TRP A 253 11.29 21.98 4.03
N GLY A 254 12.37 22.71 4.33
CA GLY A 254 12.30 24.05 4.88
C GLY A 254 11.60 25.08 3.98
N VAL A 255 10.96 26.08 4.61
CA VAL A 255 10.45 27.28 3.91
C VAL A 255 11.65 28.03 3.33
N ARG A 256 11.66 28.24 2.02
CA ARG A 256 12.74 28.90 1.28
C ARG A 256 12.65 30.41 1.39
N ASP A 257 13.75 31.12 1.17
CA ASP A 257 13.81 32.59 1.23
C ASP A 257 12.77 33.26 0.30
N ASN A 258 12.55 32.72 -0.88
CA ASN A 258 11.56 33.23 -1.84
C ASN A 258 10.10 32.89 -1.45
N GLU A 259 9.88 32.05 -0.46
CA GLU A 259 8.57 31.63 0.04
C GLU A 259 8.16 32.40 1.33
N VAL A 260 9.08 33.14 1.97
CA VAL A 260 8.83 33.81 3.26
C VAL A 260 7.61 34.74 3.21
N GLY A 261 7.39 35.41 2.07
CA GLY A 261 6.25 36.32 1.86
C GLY A 261 4.90 35.65 1.54
N LEU A 262 4.87 34.33 1.35
CA LEU A 262 3.65 33.58 1.07
C LEU A 262 2.78 33.44 2.33
N SER A 263 1.50 33.13 2.16
CA SER A 263 0.63 32.68 3.25
C SER A 263 1.12 31.36 3.85
N ASP A 264 0.71 31.06 5.07
CA ASP A 264 1.13 29.84 5.75
C ASP A 264 0.73 28.57 4.98
N ILE A 265 -0.47 28.56 4.38
CA ILE A 265 -0.94 27.44 3.54
C ILE A 265 -0.07 27.29 2.28
N GLU A 266 0.26 28.38 1.60
CA GLU A 266 1.12 28.31 0.41
C GLU A 266 2.54 27.81 0.75
N LYS A 267 3.09 28.19 1.91
CA LYS A 267 4.38 27.67 2.40
C LYS A 267 4.30 26.15 2.63
N ILE A 268 3.21 25.69 3.27
CA ILE A 268 2.97 24.27 3.54
C ILE A 268 2.83 23.51 2.22
N ASP A 269 1.99 23.99 1.31
CA ASP A 269 1.76 23.34 0.01
C ASP A 269 3.05 23.24 -0.81
N ALA A 270 3.87 24.30 -0.83
CA ALA A 270 5.16 24.27 -1.50
C ALA A 270 6.13 23.23 -0.89
N ALA A 271 6.14 23.06 0.43
CA ALA A 271 6.94 22.03 1.10
C ALA A 271 6.41 20.61 0.80
N MET A 272 5.08 20.44 0.72
CA MET A 272 4.46 19.17 0.37
C MET A 272 4.72 18.77 -1.10
N ASP A 273 4.69 19.73 -2.02
CA ASP A 273 5.07 19.49 -3.42
C ASP A 273 6.54 19.03 -3.52
N ARG A 274 7.45 19.65 -2.76
CA ARG A 274 8.85 19.20 -2.67
C ARG A 274 9.01 17.82 -2.05
N SER A 275 8.14 17.45 -1.11
CA SER A 275 8.12 16.10 -0.54
C SER A 275 7.77 15.05 -1.59
N LEU A 276 6.82 15.34 -2.49
CA LEU A 276 6.54 14.46 -3.63
C LEU A 276 7.76 14.36 -4.58
N GLU A 277 8.39 15.50 -4.93
CA GLU A 277 9.57 15.49 -5.80
C GLU A 277 10.74 14.73 -5.16
N TYR A 278 10.87 14.78 -3.84
CA TYR A 278 11.85 13.99 -3.10
C TYR A 278 11.57 12.48 -3.22
N ALA A 279 10.33 12.03 -3.04
CA ALA A 279 9.94 10.63 -3.27
C ALA A 279 10.22 10.18 -4.72
N LYS A 280 9.91 11.04 -5.71
CA LYS A 280 10.23 10.77 -7.11
C LYS A 280 11.73 10.66 -7.36
N SER A 281 12.54 11.47 -6.68
CA SER A 281 14.00 11.40 -6.81
C SER A 281 14.55 10.06 -6.32
N GLN A 282 14.03 9.54 -5.20
CA GLN A 282 14.37 8.22 -4.68
C GLN A 282 13.93 7.09 -5.64
N TYR A 283 12.73 7.17 -6.19
CA TYR A 283 12.26 6.24 -7.23
C TYR A 283 13.17 6.25 -8.46
N ASN A 284 13.57 7.44 -8.93
CA ASN A 284 14.44 7.59 -10.08
C ASN A 284 15.85 7.05 -9.82
N SER A 285 16.38 7.17 -8.59
CA SER A 285 17.70 6.63 -8.24
C SER A 285 17.69 5.09 -8.28
N VAL A 286 16.66 4.43 -7.76
CA VAL A 286 16.47 2.97 -7.88
C VAL A 286 16.36 2.56 -9.35
N SER A 287 15.53 3.27 -10.15
CA SER A 287 15.38 2.99 -11.58
C SER A 287 16.70 3.13 -12.34
N LYS A 288 17.51 4.15 -11.99
CA LYS A 288 18.82 4.36 -12.59
C LYS A 288 19.79 3.22 -12.27
N TYR A 289 19.86 2.81 -11.00
CA TYR A 289 20.71 1.69 -10.58
C TYR A 289 20.28 0.38 -11.26
N MET A 290 19.01 0.03 -11.22
CA MET A 290 18.47 -1.15 -11.88
C MET A 290 18.83 -1.19 -13.37
N LYS A 291 18.71 -0.08 -14.08
CA LYS A 291 19.08 0.02 -15.50
C LYS A 291 20.59 -0.10 -15.73
N SER A 292 21.41 0.40 -14.82
CA SER A 292 22.89 0.34 -14.94
C SER A 292 23.40 -1.10 -14.90
N ILE A 293 22.69 -2.00 -14.24
CA ILE A 293 23.01 -3.45 -14.21
C ILE A 293 22.31 -4.24 -15.33
N GLY A 294 21.67 -3.57 -16.29
CA GLY A 294 20.99 -4.19 -17.43
C GLY A 294 19.62 -4.80 -17.11
N ALA A 295 19.06 -4.54 -15.92
CA ALA A 295 17.72 -5.00 -15.55
C ALA A 295 16.65 -3.99 -15.96
N ASN A 296 15.42 -4.50 -16.22
CA ASN A 296 14.24 -3.68 -16.52
C ASN A 296 13.00 -4.33 -15.90
N LYS A 297 12.74 -4.05 -14.64
CA LYS A 297 11.60 -4.54 -13.88
C LYS A 297 10.63 -3.41 -13.57
N PRO A 298 9.32 -3.68 -13.38
CA PRO A 298 8.43 -2.71 -12.75
C PRO A 298 8.97 -2.30 -11.37
N ILE A 299 8.75 -1.04 -11.01
CA ILE A 299 9.01 -0.54 -9.66
C ILE A 299 7.68 -0.05 -9.11
N HIS A 300 7.29 -0.55 -7.95
CA HIS A 300 6.11 -0.13 -7.23
C HIS A 300 6.51 0.40 -5.85
N ILE A 301 5.71 1.31 -5.30
CA ILE A 301 5.91 1.80 -3.94
C ILE A 301 5.33 0.75 -2.98
N GLY A 302 6.22 0.02 -2.32
CA GLY A 302 5.88 -1.03 -1.36
C GLY A 302 5.42 -0.47 -0.04
N GLU A 303 5.87 0.77 0.29
CA GLU A 303 5.43 1.47 1.48
C GLU A 303 5.75 2.96 1.38
N THR A 304 4.79 3.81 1.77
CA THR A 304 4.94 5.24 1.99
C THR A 304 3.77 5.75 2.81
N GLY A 305 3.95 6.83 3.56
CA GLY A 305 2.90 7.40 4.37
C GLY A 305 3.30 8.70 5.03
N TRP A 306 2.37 9.27 5.79
CA TRP A 306 2.57 10.50 6.53
C TRP A 306 1.82 10.45 7.85
N ALA A 307 2.49 10.60 8.98
CA ALA A 307 1.84 10.58 10.29
C ALA A 307 1.18 11.92 10.62
N THR A 308 0.09 11.87 11.37
CA THR A 308 -0.68 13.07 11.75
C THR A 308 -0.29 13.64 13.11
N VAL A 309 0.37 12.87 13.95
CA VAL A 309 0.80 13.26 15.30
C VAL A 309 2.26 12.87 15.51
N SER A 310 3.00 13.68 16.24
CA SER A 310 4.31 13.34 16.81
C SER A 310 4.65 14.29 17.96
N ASN A 311 5.17 13.76 19.05
CA ASN A 311 5.71 14.52 20.17
C ASN A 311 7.24 14.67 20.15
N SER A 312 7.90 14.18 19.09
CA SER A 312 9.36 14.14 18.97
C SER A 312 9.84 14.80 17.65
N PHE A 313 10.65 14.12 16.88
CA PHE A 313 11.36 14.62 15.68
C PHE A 313 10.48 15.32 14.64
N TYR A 314 9.21 14.92 14.51
CA TYR A 314 8.30 15.41 13.47
C TYR A 314 7.23 16.36 14.02
N GLY A 315 7.15 16.50 15.34
CA GLY A 315 6.18 17.34 16.03
C GLY A 315 6.56 18.83 16.10
N PRO A 316 5.86 19.61 16.96
CA PRO A 316 6.02 21.08 17.04
C PRO A 316 7.44 21.57 17.32
N ASN A 317 8.20 20.82 18.12
CA ASN A 317 9.59 21.14 18.46
C ASN A 317 10.62 20.54 17.49
N GLY A 318 10.16 19.70 16.56
CA GLY A 318 10.97 19.03 15.53
C GLY A 318 10.86 19.71 14.16
N SER A 319 10.61 18.89 13.16
CA SER A 319 10.45 19.33 11.77
C SER A 319 9.07 19.93 11.46
N LYS A 320 8.11 19.85 12.39
CA LYS A 320 6.73 20.33 12.23
C LYS A 320 6.01 19.67 11.04
N ALA A 321 6.33 18.40 10.77
CA ALA A 321 5.81 17.67 9.64
C ALA A 321 4.42 17.08 9.88
N THR A 322 4.07 16.77 11.14
CA THR A 322 2.88 15.99 11.46
C THR A 322 1.65 16.85 11.71
N ASP A 323 0.62 16.68 10.92
CA ASP A 323 -0.78 17.06 11.10
C ASP A 323 -1.64 16.43 10.00
N GLU A 324 -2.98 16.46 10.17
CA GLU A 324 -3.90 15.84 9.20
C GLU A 324 -3.97 16.56 7.86
N TYR A 325 -3.68 17.87 7.79
CA TYR A 325 -3.66 18.59 6.53
C TYR A 325 -2.54 18.10 5.62
N LYS A 326 -1.33 17.94 6.19
CA LYS A 326 -0.15 17.45 5.45
C LYS A 326 -0.29 15.98 5.06
N GLU A 327 -0.85 15.13 5.95
CA GLU A 327 -1.19 13.75 5.60
C GLU A 327 -2.12 13.71 4.39
N GLY A 328 -3.22 14.49 4.43
CA GLY A 328 -4.19 14.56 3.32
C GLY A 328 -3.56 15.05 2.03
N LYS A 329 -2.73 16.09 2.11
CA LYS A 329 -2.01 16.64 0.96
C LYS A 329 -1.02 15.62 0.37
N TYR A 330 -0.22 14.94 1.22
CA TYR A 330 0.71 13.92 0.76
C TYR A 330 -0.02 12.71 0.14
N HIS A 331 -1.10 12.25 0.77
CA HIS A 331 -1.93 11.18 0.22
C HIS A 331 -2.46 11.53 -1.17
N GLU A 332 -2.99 12.74 -1.38
CA GLU A 332 -3.46 13.21 -2.68
C GLU A 332 -2.31 13.22 -3.71
N LEU A 333 -1.20 13.86 -3.40
CA LEU A 333 -0.07 14.03 -4.30
C LEU A 333 0.57 12.70 -4.72
N ILE A 334 0.82 11.80 -3.77
CA ILE A 334 1.46 10.51 -4.06
C ILE A 334 0.53 9.58 -4.84
N ARG A 335 -0.79 9.56 -4.52
CA ARG A 335 -1.79 8.80 -5.27
C ARG A 335 -1.94 9.30 -6.69
N ASP A 336 -2.02 10.61 -6.89
CA ASP A 336 -2.10 11.21 -8.21
C ASP A 336 -0.91 10.86 -9.09
N TRP A 337 0.31 10.97 -8.54
CA TRP A 337 1.50 10.62 -9.28
C TRP A 337 1.55 9.12 -9.61
N THR A 338 1.31 8.25 -8.64
CA THR A 338 1.42 6.80 -8.83
C THR A 338 0.35 6.27 -9.76
N ASN A 339 -0.91 6.74 -9.63
CA ASN A 339 -2.00 6.35 -10.53
C ASN A 339 -1.75 6.78 -11.99
N LYS A 340 -1.24 7.99 -12.21
CA LYS A 340 -0.90 8.50 -13.56
C LYS A 340 0.25 7.71 -14.22
N ASN A 341 1.09 7.04 -13.43
CA ASN A 341 2.24 6.29 -13.94
C ASN A 341 2.09 4.77 -13.83
N ASN A 342 0.89 4.26 -13.52
CA ASN A 342 0.60 2.84 -13.32
C ASN A 342 1.53 2.20 -12.26
N ILE A 343 1.80 2.91 -11.17
CA ILE A 343 2.59 2.45 -10.04
C ILE A 343 1.63 2.06 -8.92
N ALA A 344 1.69 0.81 -8.43
CA ALA A 344 1.01 0.47 -7.19
C ALA A 344 1.67 1.24 -6.04
N CYS A 345 0.85 1.79 -5.14
CA CYS A 345 1.33 2.52 -3.96
C CYS A 345 0.64 1.92 -2.72
N PHE A 346 1.36 1.06 -2.00
CA PHE A 346 0.91 0.56 -0.71
C PHE A 346 1.04 1.67 0.34
N TYR A 347 -0.01 2.48 0.45
CA TYR A 347 -0.02 3.59 1.39
C TYR A 347 -0.09 3.06 2.83
N PHE A 348 0.77 3.56 3.67
CA PHE A 348 0.85 3.22 5.07
C PHE A 348 0.22 4.36 5.90
N SER A 349 -0.97 4.14 6.49
CA SER A 349 -1.75 2.91 6.46
C SER A 349 -3.26 3.21 6.41
N GLY A 350 -4.09 2.16 6.38
CA GLY A 350 -5.55 2.34 6.41
C GLY A 350 -6.04 2.91 7.73
N PHE A 351 -5.52 2.43 8.86
CA PHE A 351 -5.95 2.77 10.21
C PHE A 351 -4.75 3.06 11.11
N ASP A 352 -4.95 3.91 12.12
CA ASP A 352 -3.99 4.10 13.22
C ASP A 352 -3.80 2.78 13.98
N GLU A 353 -2.56 2.52 14.41
CA GLU A 353 -2.18 1.28 15.08
C GLU A 353 -1.48 1.57 16.43
N PRO A 354 -2.23 1.57 17.55
CA PRO A 354 -1.74 2.05 18.84
C PRO A 354 -0.65 1.17 19.48
N TRP A 355 -0.46 -0.05 18.98
CA TRP A 355 0.55 -0.99 19.48
C TRP A 355 1.98 -0.68 19.01
N LYS A 356 2.13 0.07 17.91
CA LYS A 356 3.45 0.30 17.28
C LYS A 356 4.41 1.09 18.16
N ASP A 357 3.87 2.01 18.94
CA ASP A 357 4.61 2.75 19.98
C ASP A 357 3.72 2.85 21.24
N ALA A 358 3.38 1.66 21.80
CA ALA A 358 2.42 1.53 22.91
C ALA A 358 2.78 2.34 24.16
N ASN A 359 4.09 2.53 24.39
CA ASN A 359 4.60 3.30 25.53
C ASN A 359 4.61 4.83 25.28
N ASN A 360 4.38 5.27 24.06
CA ASN A 360 4.33 6.67 23.67
C ASN A 360 3.10 6.94 22.78
N PRO A 361 1.89 7.07 23.33
CA PRO A 361 0.66 7.26 22.57
C PRO A 361 0.65 8.45 21.60
N GLN A 362 1.58 9.41 21.77
CA GLN A 362 1.76 10.57 20.87
C GLN A 362 2.95 10.36 19.92
N GLY A 363 3.50 9.16 19.83
CA GLY A 363 4.54 8.80 18.88
C GLY A 363 4.00 8.70 17.45
N SER A 364 4.80 9.07 16.47
CA SER A 364 4.38 9.08 15.06
C SER A 364 3.95 7.70 14.55
N GLU A 365 4.58 6.64 15.05
CA GLU A 365 4.31 5.28 14.58
C GLU A 365 2.85 4.83 14.78
N ASN A 366 2.16 5.40 15.76
CA ASN A 366 0.76 5.09 16.04
C ASN A 366 -0.23 5.81 15.11
N HIS A 367 0.19 6.83 14.32
CA HIS A 367 -0.70 7.82 13.71
C HIS A 367 -0.59 7.96 12.19
N PHE A 368 -0.21 6.91 11.49
CA PHE A 368 -0.12 6.87 10.03
C PHE A 368 -1.43 6.52 9.32
N GLY A 369 -2.47 6.16 10.05
CA GLY A 369 -3.75 5.74 9.48
C GLY A 369 -4.53 6.87 8.83
N LEU A 370 -5.24 6.59 7.73
CA LEU A 370 -6.25 7.48 7.15
C LEU A 370 -7.53 7.55 8.02
N PHE A 371 -7.73 6.53 8.85
CA PHE A 371 -8.73 6.51 9.91
C PHE A 371 -8.05 6.43 11.28
N THR A 372 -8.66 7.02 12.30
CA THR A 372 -8.25 6.75 13.69
C THR A 372 -8.59 5.32 14.09
N VAL A 373 -8.08 4.88 15.25
CA VAL A 373 -8.42 3.56 15.82
C VAL A 373 -9.92 3.38 15.99
N GLU A 374 -10.65 4.43 16.37
CA GLU A 374 -12.09 4.43 16.59
C GLU A 374 -12.90 4.47 15.28
N GLY A 375 -12.25 4.77 14.14
CA GLY A 375 -12.89 4.85 12.83
C GLY A 375 -13.30 6.27 12.40
N TYR A 376 -12.79 7.32 13.06
CA TYR A 376 -12.95 8.67 12.51
C TYR A 376 -12.11 8.83 11.25
N ALA A 377 -12.73 9.31 10.18
CA ALA A 377 -12.07 9.65 8.93
C ALA A 377 -11.23 10.91 9.10
N LYS A 378 -9.91 10.83 8.91
CA LYS A 378 -9.02 11.98 8.91
C LYS A 378 -9.20 12.84 7.66
N TYR A 379 -8.57 14.00 7.62
CA TYR A 379 -8.80 15.03 6.59
C TYR A 379 -8.68 14.50 5.16
N ALA A 380 -7.77 13.59 4.91
CA ALA A 380 -7.62 12.89 3.63
C ALA A 380 -8.92 12.27 3.10
N LEU A 381 -9.82 11.87 4.00
CA LEU A 381 -11.05 11.15 3.66
C LEU A 381 -12.33 11.98 3.83
N TRP A 382 -12.24 13.22 4.25
CA TRP A 382 -13.45 14.05 4.50
C TRP A 382 -14.35 14.15 3.26
N ASN A 383 -13.77 14.33 2.09
CA ASN A 383 -14.53 14.36 0.84
C ASN A 383 -15.24 13.02 0.53
N ALA A 384 -14.66 11.89 0.94
CA ALA A 384 -15.28 10.58 0.79
C ALA A 384 -16.50 10.43 1.73
N VAL A 385 -16.38 10.92 2.96
CA VAL A 385 -17.51 10.98 3.92
C VAL A 385 -18.64 11.84 3.36
N ASP A 386 -18.34 13.05 2.83
CA ASP A 386 -19.34 13.97 2.26
C ASP A 386 -20.05 13.37 1.04
N LYS A 387 -19.35 12.60 0.23
CA LYS A 387 -19.92 11.86 -0.91
C LYS A 387 -20.72 10.63 -0.49
N GLY A 388 -20.77 10.30 0.81
CA GLY A 388 -21.48 9.15 1.34
C GLY A 388 -20.86 7.79 1.00
N ILE A 389 -19.57 7.74 0.67
CA ILE A 389 -18.82 6.52 0.33
C ILE A 389 -18.94 5.48 1.44
N PHE A 390 -18.95 5.91 2.71
CA PHE A 390 -19.00 5.04 3.88
C PHE A 390 -20.42 4.87 4.46
N LYS A 391 -21.45 5.28 3.72
CA LYS A 391 -22.84 5.19 4.22
C LYS A 391 -23.23 3.74 4.49
N GLY A 392 -23.62 3.44 5.74
CA GLY A 392 -24.00 2.11 6.19
C GLY A 392 -22.82 1.21 6.56
N LEU A 393 -21.59 1.70 6.44
CA LEU A 393 -20.39 1.03 6.92
C LEU A 393 -20.01 1.53 8.32
N THR A 394 -19.35 0.67 9.07
CA THR A 394 -19.00 0.94 10.48
C THR A 394 -17.53 0.56 10.73
N ARG A 395 -16.99 1.07 11.83
CA ARG A 395 -15.84 0.52 12.53
C ARG A 395 -16.13 0.47 14.03
N ASN A 396 -15.86 -0.67 14.66
CA ASN A 396 -16.28 -0.95 16.03
C ASN A 396 -17.81 -0.77 16.23
N GLY A 397 -18.59 -1.11 15.19
CA GLY A 397 -20.05 -0.93 15.18
C GLY A 397 -20.52 0.54 15.13
N LYS A 398 -19.61 1.52 14.98
CA LYS A 398 -19.94 2.95 14.91
C LYS A 398 -19.87 3.46 13.46
N PRO A 399 -20.79 4.32 13.03
CA PRO A 399 -20.73 4.95 11.71
C PRO A 399 -19.46 5.78 11.53
N ILE A 400 -18.96 5.83 10.31
CA ILE A 400 -17.80 6.66 9.97
C ILE A 400 -18.18 8.12 9.97
N THR A 401 -17.48 8.92 10.76
CA THR A 401 -17.60 10.37 10.83
C THR A 401 -16.21 11.02 10.71
N LYS A 402 -16.17 12.34 10.50
CA LYS A 402 -14.93 13.09 10.33
C LYS A 402 -14.27 13.40 11.68
N THR A 403 -12.95 13.45 11.72
CA THR A 403 -12.19 14.14 12.77
C THR A 403 -12.62 15.62 12.85
N TYR A 404 -12.36 16.27 13.95
CA TYR A 404 -12.78 17.68 14.22
C TYR A 404 -14.27 17.94 13.96
N SER A 405 -15.12 16.90 13.99
CA SER A 405 -16.54 17.00 13.60
C SER A 405 -16.77 17.62 12.20
N GLY A 406 -15.75 17.58 11.34
CA GLY A 406 -15.76 18.18 10.00
C GLY A 406 -15.51 19.70 9.99
N ASP A 407 -15.12 20.28 11.11
CA ASP A 407 -14.77 21.71 11.22
C ASP A 407 -13.34 21.95 10.71
N LYS A 408 -13.23 22.50 9.49
CA LYS A 408 -11.93 22.79 8.87
C LYS A 408 -11.17 23.89 9.60
N ASP A 409 -11.84 24.88 10.17
CA ASP A 409 -11.18 25.96 10.89
C ASP A 409 -10.57 25.46 12.21
N ALA A 410 -11.21 24.47 12.85
CA ALA A 410 -10.65 23.79 14.02
C ALA A 410 -9.41 22.97 13.63
N LEU A 411 -9.46 22.18 12.56
CA LEU A 411 -8.32 21.44 12.05
C LEU A 411 -7.13 22.35 11.72
N MET A 412 -7.39 23.49 11.03
CA MET A 412 -6.33 24.40 10.58
C MET A 412 -5.60 25.10 11.74
N LYS A 413 -6.15 25.15 12.94
CA LYS A 413 -5.46 25.65 14.13
C LYS A 413 -4.30 24.75 14.60
N ASP A 414 -4.39 23.47 14.31
CA ASP A 414 -3.37 22.48 14.67
C ASP A 414 -2.30 22.29 13.57
N VAL A 415 -2.49 22.94 12.41
CA VAL A 415 -1.56 22.83 11.28
C VAL A 415 -0.34 23.72 11.49
N LEU A 416 0.85 23.12 11.38
CA LEU A 416 2.12 23.80 11.63
C LEU A 416 2.83 24.16 10.31
N VAL A 417 3.32 25.39 10.22
CA VAL A 417 4.19 25.81 9.11
C VAL A 417 5.56 25.14 9.28
N PRO A 418 6.15 24.54 8.22
CA PRO A 418 7.50 24.02 8.27
C PRO A 418 8.52 25.08 8.75
N PRO A 419 9.63 24.67 9.40
CA PRO A 419 10.67 25.60 9.78
C PRO A 419 11.31 26.23 8.52
N THR A 420 11.88 27.42 8.66
CA THR A 420 12.68 28.05 7.60
C THR A 420 13.98 27.27 7.35
N GLU A 421 14.59 27.42 6.18
CA GLU A 421 15.91 26.85 5.90
C GLU A 421 16.98 27.34 6.92
N ALA A 422 16.88 28.59 7.39
CA ALA A 422 17.75 29.13 8.43
C ALA A 422 17.56 28.43 9.79
N GLU A 423 16.32 28.15 10.20
CA GLU A 423 16.02 27.40 11.43
C GLU A 423 16.55 25.96 11.35
N ILE A 424 16.44 25.32 10.19
CA ILE A 424 16.97 23.97 9.94
C ILE A 424 18.51 23.98 10.03
N ALA A 425 19.16 24.95 9.42
CA ALA A 425 20.62 25.10 9.45
C ALA A 425 21.15 25.33 10.88
N ALA A 426 20.45 26.16 11.65
CA ALA A 426 20.80 26.43 13.05
C ALA A 426 20.71 25.18 13.93
N LYS A 427 19.70 24.32 13.73
CA LYS A 427 19.55 23.06 14.47
C LYS A 427 20.63 22.03 14.18
N LYS A 428 21.23 22.03 12.98
CA LYS A 428 22.32 21.11 12.61
C LYS A 428 23.67 21.51 13.23
N SER A 429 23.78 22.76 13.69
CA SER A 429 25.02 23.32 14.25
C SER A 429 25.13 23.12 15.77
N ASN A 430 24.08 22.67 16.42
CA ASN A 430 23.98 22.35 17.85
C ASN A 430 23.93 20.84 18.06
#